data_9cbfae0b23b2182b73e58db12a9aa8f1
#
_entry.id   9cbfae0b23b2182b73e58db12a9aa8f1
#
_cell.length_a   1.000
_cell.length_b   1.000
_cell.length_c   1.000
_cell.angle_alpha   90.00
_cell.angle_beta   90.00
_cell.angle_gamma   90.00
#
_symmetry.space_group_name_H-M   'P 1'
#
loop_
_entity.id
_entity.type
_entity.pdbx_description
1 polymer ?
#
loop_
_entity_poly.entity_id
_entity_poly.type
_entity_poly.pdbx_seq_one_letter_code
_entity_poly.pdbx_strand_id
1 'polypeptide(L)'
;NTKVAEILKEADVSAGSFQNIFRTKDGVLTELIGMMFSRQFGAVRPLAANAPSPVYLYAVETALQLAVTELSENLRDIYVEAYTFPATAEIIHRSTTAELQAAFSAYLPGCAECDFYEMELGTAGMMRGYMARRCDPYFTLERKIRRYLSMSLSALQVPAQEREQVIAFVAEIDMLAQARKVVDAVLASLSVQFDLKG
;
A
#
# COMPACT_ATOMS: atom_id res chain seq x y z
N ASN A 1 9.18 -13.61 14.59
CA ASN A 1 9.82 -12.71 15.58
C ASN A 1 11.34 -12.64 15.34
N THR A 2 11.74 -12.02 14.23
CA THR A 2 13.15 -11.86 13.84
C THR A 2 13.89 -10.96 14.85
N LYS A 3 15.01 -11.42 15.38
CA LYS A 3 15.82 -10.63 16.32
C LYS A 3 16.80 -9.73 15.56
N VAL A 4 17.14 -8.56 16.12
CA VAL A 4 18.15 -7.66 15.53
C VAL A 4 19.48 -8.39 15.28
N ALA A 5 19.92 -9.26 16.19
CA ALA A 5 21.12 -10.05 16.02
C ALA A 5 21.09 -10.97 14.78
N GLU A 6 19.93 -11.50 14.42
CA GLU A 6 19.74 -12.31 13.20
C GLU A 6 19.82 -11.44 11.94
N ILE A 7 19.24 -10.25 11.97
CA ILE A 7 19.34 -9.27 10.87
C ILE A 7 20.78 -8.85 10.65
N LEU A 8 21.51 -8.51 11.72
CA LEU A 8 22.92 -8.11 11.65
C LEU A 8 23.80 -9.21 11.06
N LYS A 9 23.57 -10.45 11.48
CA LYS A 9 24.31 -11.62 10.99
C LYS A 9 24.04 -11.89 9.51
N GLU A 10 22.77 -11.84 9.11
CA GLU A 10 22.37 -12.14 7.73
C GLU A 10 22.80 -11.05 6.75
N ALA A 11 22.76 -9.78 7.20
CA ALA A 11 23.17 -8.63 6.41
C ALA A 11 24.68 -8.34 6.45
N ASP A 12 25.45 -9.09 7.25
CA ASP A 12 26.88 -8.85 7.50
C ASP A 12 27.20 -7.40 7.91
N VAL A 13 26.37 -6.83 8.79
CA VAL A 13 26.45 -5.43 9.24
C VAL A 13 26.78 -5.37 10.73
N SER A 14 27.66 -4.43 11.11
CA SER A 14 27.97 -4.20 12.52
C SER A 14 26.79 -3.60 13.29
N ALA A 15 26.70 -3.88 14.60
CA ALA A 15 25.69 -3.29 15.47
C ALA A 15 25.77 -1.74 15.49
N GLY A 16 26.99 -1.18 15.40
CA GLY A 16 27.19 0.27 15.33
C GLY A 16 26.65 0.88 14.05
N SER A 17 26.93 0.27 12.89
CA SER A 17 26.40 0.72 11.60
C SER A 17 24.86 0.66 11.58
N PHE A 18 24.30 -0.43 12.09
CA PHE A 18 22.84 -0.58 12.19
C PHE A 18 22.20 0.50 13.06
N GLN A 19 22.76 0.75 14.26
CA GLN A 19 22.24 1.78 15.18
C GLN A 19 22.36 3.19 14.62
N ASN A 20 23.39 3.48 13.83
CA ASN A 20 23.55 4.78 13.19
C ASN A 20 22.50 5.03 12.09
N ILE A 21 22.07 3.98 11.38
CA ILE A 21 21.12 4.10 10.26
C ILE A 21 19.67 3.97 10.76
N PHE A 22 19.36 2.92 11.51
CA PHE A 22 17.98 2.54 11.81
C PHE A 22 17.58 2.76 13.28
N ARG A 23 18.52 2.98 14.18
CA ARG A 23 18.35 3.13 15.64
C ARG A 23 17.66 1.93 16.31
N THR A 24 16.60 1.39 15.71
CA THR A 24 15.79 0.27 16.22
C THR A 24 15.35 -0.65 15.08
N LYS A 25 14.85 -1.85 15.41
CA LYS A 25 14.20 -2.76 14.44
C LYS A 25 12.99 -2.09 13.77
N ASP A 26 12.26 -1.31 14.52
CA ASP A 26 11.07 -0.58 14.02
C ASP A 26 11.47 0.51 13.01
N GLY A 27 12.66 1.10 13.15
CA GLY A 27 13.25 2.00 12.18
C GLY A 27 13.50 1.35 10.82
N VAL A 28 13.96 0.08 10.80
CA VAL A 28 14.11 -0.68 9.56
C VAL A 28 12.77 -0.87 8.86
N LEU A 29 11.75 -1.25 9.61
CA LEU A 29 10.40 -1.44 9.07
C LEU A 29 9.86 -0.13 8.51
N THR A 30 10.04 0.98 9.22
CA THR A 30 9.60 2.32 8.80
C THR A 30 10.25 2.73 7.47
N GLU A 31 11.57 2.56 7.33
CA GLU A 31 12.29 2.87 6.09
C GLU A 31 11.86 1.97 4.93
N LEU A 32 11.74 0.67 5.18
CA LEU A 32 11.28 -0.29 4.17
C LEU A 32 9.88 0.09 3.66
N ILE A 33 8.96 0.40 4.57
CA ILE A 33 7.60 0.79 4.22
C ILE A 33 7.59 2.09 3.44
N GLY A 34 8.34 3.11 3.86
CA GLY A 34 8.47 4.37 3.13
C GLY A 34 8.95 4.15 1.69
N MET A 35 9.95 3.29 1.49
CA MET A 35 10.44 2.93 0.16
C MET A 35 9.42 2.15 -0.66
N MET A 36 8.74 1.17 -0.06
CA MET A 36 7.72 0.37 -0.73
C MET A 36 6.56 1.25 -1.22
N PHE A 37 6.03 2.11 -0.35
CA PHE A 37 4.91 2.99 -0.68
C PHE A 37 5.29 4.01 -1.76
N SER A 38 6.42 4.73 -1.61
CA SER A 38 6.84 5.74 -2.59
C SER A 38 7.05 5.17 -4.00
N ARG A 39 7.60 3.95 -4.10
CA ARG A 39 7.83 3.28 -5.38
C ARG A 39 6.58 2.67 -5.96
N GLN A 40 5.73 2.12 -5.13
CA GLN A 40 4.44 1.55 -5.52
C GLN A 40 3.58 2.60 -6.22
N PHE A 41 3.42 3.78 -5.63
CA PHE A 41 2.64 4.87 -6.22
C PHE A 41 3.25 5.37 -7.54
N GLY A 42 4.57 5.48 -7.64
CA GLY A 42 5.23 5.84 -8.90
C GLY A 42 5.01 4.82 -10.02
N ALA A 43 4.96 3.54 -9.69
CA ALA A 43 4.83 2.46 -10.68
C ALA A 43 3.42 2.36 -11.29
N VAL A 44 2.37 2.76 -10.58
CA VAL A 44 0.98 2.62 -11.05
C VAL A 44 0.41 3.88 -11.68
N ARG A 45 1.01 5.05 -11.46
CA ARG A 45 0.58 6.30 -12.12
C ARG A 45 0.40 6.18 -13.64
N PRO A 46 1.30 5.51 -14.39
CA PRO A 46 1.11 5.33 -15.83
C PRO A 46 -0.15 4.53 -16.19
N LEU A 47 -0.60 3.61 -15.34
CA LEU A 47 -1.80 2.80 -15.57
C LEU A 47 -3.08 3.63 -15.53
N ALA A 48 -3.08 4.71 -14.78
CA ALA A 48 -4.20 5.64 -14.64
C ALA A 48 -3.94 7.00 -15.30
N ALA A 49 -2.87 7.16 -16.09
CA ALA A 49 -2.48 8.45 -16.65
C ALA A 49 -3.53 9.12 -17.53
N ASN A 50 -4.35 8.32 -18.24
CA ASN A 50 -5.43 8.79 -19.10
C ASN A 50 -6.82 8.58 -18.47
N ALA A 51 -6.88 8.28 -17.18
CA ALA A 51 -8.16 8.04 -16.51
C ALA A 51 -8.93 9.36 -16.31
N PRO A 52 -10.28 9.30 -16.29
CA PRO A 52 -11.13 10.49 -16.23
C PRO A 52 -11.02 11.30 -14.95
N SER A 53 -10.63 10.69 -13.84
CA SER A 53 -10.55 11.37 -12.55
C SER A 53 -9.46 10.76 -11.64
N PRO A 54 -9.00 11.47 -10.58
CA PRO A 54 -8.05 10.95 -9.60
C PRO A 54 -8.54 9.71 -8.85
N VAL A 55 -9.86 9.46 -8.82
CA VAL A 55 -10.48 8.27 -8.20
C VAL A 55 -9.97 6.97 -8.82
N TYR A 56 -9.69 6.97 -10.13
CA TYR A 56 -9.12 5.81 -10.82
C TYR A 56 -7.70 5.48 -10.34
N LEU A 57 -6.88 6.50 -10.08
CA LEU A 57 -5.55 6.29 -9.52
C LEU A 57 -5.63 5.66 -8.13
N TYR A 58 -6.46 6.21 -7.24
CA TYR A 58 -6.73 5.63 -5.92
C TYR A 58 -7.14 4.15 -6.02
N ALA A 59 -8.03 3.83 -6.95
CA ALA A 59 -8.52 2.46 -7.14
C ALA A 59 -7.43 1.51 -7.62
N VAL A 60 -6.56 1.96 -8.55
CA VAL A 60 -5.42 1.16 -9.03
C VAL A 60 -4.39 0.94 -7.92
N GLU A 61 -4.06 1.97 -7.15
CA GLU A 61 -3.11 1.92 -6.04
C GLU A 61 -3.57 0.95 -4.94
N THR A 62 -4.82 1.06 -4.53
CA THR A 62 -5.40 0.18 -3.50
C THR A 62 -5.55 -1.26 -3.98
N ALA A 63 -5.93 -1.47 -5.24
CA ALA A 63 -5.98 -2.80 -5.85
C ALA A 63 -4.59 -3.45 -5.94
N LEU A 64 -3.55 -2.67 -6.27
CA LEU A 64 -2.18 -3.14 -6.30
C LEU A 64 -1.71 -3.58 -4.91
N GLN A 65 -2.01 -2.82 -3.86
CA GLN A 65 -1.66 -3.20 -2.48
C GLN A 65 -2.26 -4.56 -2.11
N LEU A 66 -3.53 -4.78 -2.43
CA LEU A 66 -4.19 -6.08 -2.21
C LEU A 66 -3.51 -7.20 -3.02
N ALA A 67 -3.12 -6.94 -4.26
CA ALA A 67 -2.45 -7.92 -5.11
C ALA A 67 -1.04 -8.27 -4.60
N VAL A 68 -0.26 -7.30 -4.12
CA VAL A 68 1.07 -7.54 -3.52
C VAL A 68 0.99 -8.51 -2.35
N THR A 69 -0.02 -8.40 -1.51
CA THR A 69 -0.20 -9.30 -0.35
C THR A 69 -0.57 -10.74 -0.75
N GLU A 70 -0.93 -10.98 -2.00
CA GLU A 70 -1.20 -12.33 -2.51
C GLU A 70 0.04 -13.00 -3.13
N LEU A 71 1.15 -12.27 -3.35
CA LEU A 71 2.36 -12.84 -3.93
C LEU A 71 3.11 -13.76 -2.97
N SER A 72 3.13 -13.43 -1.67
CA SER A 72 3.72 -14.29 -0.64
C SER A 72 3.18 -13.97 0.77
N GLU A 73 3.35 -14.93 1.68
CA GLU A 73 3.00 -14.76 3.09
C GLU A 73 3.84 -13.66 3.74
N ASN A 74 5.14 -13.63 3.46
CA ASN A 74 6.04 -12.61 4.00
C ASN A 74 5.62 -11.19 3.60
N LEU A 75 5.24 -10.97 2.35
CA LEU A 75 4.73 -9.67 1.90
C LEU A 75 3.42 -9.31 2.59
N ARG A 76 2.52 -10.28 2.73
CA ARG A 76 1.27 -10.08 3.49
C ARG A 76 1.55 -9.63 4.91
N ASP A 77 2.43 -10.33 5.62
CA ASP A 77 2.78 -10.02 7.01
C ASP A 77 3.39 -8.62 7.14
N ILE A 78 4.30 -8.24 6.23
CA ILE A 78 4.89 -6.89 6.19
C ILE A 78 3.81 -5.82 6.03
N TYR A 79 2.89 -5.99 5.08
CA TYR A 79 1.83 -5.01 4.86
C TYR A 79 0.84 -4.94 6.02
N VAL A 80 0.42 -6.08 6.56
CA VAL A 80 -0.48 -6.12 7.73
C VAL A 80 0.18 -5.50 8.95
N GLU A 81 1.47 -5.77 9.18
CA GLU A 81 2.24 -5.17 10.28
C GLU A 81 2.39 -3.66 10.08
N ALA A 82 2.60 -3.19 8.85
CA ALA A 82 2.67 -1.77 8.51
C ALA A 82 1.42 -0.98 8.94
N TYR A 83 0.26 -1.55 8.69
CA TYR A 83 -1.04 -0.98 9.08
C TYR A 83 -1.42 -1.24 10.54
N THR A 84 -0.61 -1.98 11.29
CA THR A 84 -0.90 -2.33 12.69
C THR A 84 0.05 -1.62 13.65
N PHE A 85 1.31 -1.47 13.28
CA PHE A 85 2.32 -0.84 14.13
C PHE A 85 2.10 0.67 14.16
N PRO A 86 1.92 1.30 15.36
CA PRO A 86 1.47 2.69 15.45
C PRO A 86 2.31 3.70 14.67
N ALA A 87 3.65 3.54 14.68
CA ALA A 87 4.52 4.49 14.02
C ALA A 87 4.39 4.44 12.48
N THR A 88 4.30 3.26 11.89
CA THR A 88 4.14 3.10 10.45
C THR A 88 2.71 3.39 10.00
N ALA A 89 1.72 2.98 10.78
CA ALA A 89 0.32 3.28 10.52
C ALA A 89 0.07 4.79 10.48
N GLU A 90 0.63 5.55 11.41
CA GLU A 90 0.49 7.01 11.43
C GLU A 90 1.14 7.68 10.21
N ILE A 91 2.29 7.19 9.73
CA ILE A 91 2.92 7.69 8.50
C ILE A 91 2.00 7.44 7.30
N ILE A 92 1.44 6.22 7.20
CA ILE A 92 0.50 5.85 6.15
C ILE A 92 -0.73 6.76 6.21
N HIS A 93 -1.37 6.89 7.37
CA HIS A 93 -2.58 7.70 7.54
C HIS A 93 -2.37 9.15 7.13
N ARG A 94 -1.27 9.79 7.57
CA ARG A 94 -0.98 11.18 7.18
C ARG A 94 -0.72 11.34 5.69
N SER A 95 0.06 10.44 5.10
CA SER A 95 0.36 10.48 3.67
C SER A 95 -0.92 10.29 2.84
N THR A 96 -1.71 9.27 3.17
CA THR A 96 -2.93 8.93 2.43
C THR A 96 -4.04 9.97 2.64
N THR A 97 -4.12 10.63 3.81
CA THR A 97 -5.09 11.71 4.05
C THR A 97 -4.98 12.82 3.01
N ALA A 98 -3.76 13.29 2.74
CA ALA A 98 -3.56 14.33 1.73
C ALA A 98 -3.95 13.88 0.32
N GLU A 99 -3.69 12.62 -0.02
CA GLU A 99 -4.08 12.03 -1.31
C GLU A 99 -5.60 11.85 -1.41
N LEU A 100 -6.27 11.42 -0.33
CA LEU A 100 -7.73 11.34 -0.28
C LEU A 100 -8.37 12.71 -0.45
N GLN A 101 -7.87 13.73 0.24
CA GLN A 101 -8.37 15.09 0.09
C GLN A 101 -8.21 15.59 -1.36
N ALA A 102 -7.05 15.36 -1.98
CA ALA A 102 -6.80 15.76 -3.35
C ALA A 102 -7.72 15.04 -4.36
N ALA A 103 -8.01 13.75 -4.13
CA ALA A 103 -8.79 12.94 -5.05
C ALA A 103 -10.31 13.09 -4.86
N PHE A 104 -10.78 13.32 -3.63
CA PHE A 104 -12.19 13.20 -3.28
C PHE A 104 -12.86 14.49 -2.79
N SER A 105 -12.17 15.63 -2.71
CA SER A 105 -12.76 16.90 -2.27
C SER A 105 -13.97 17.33 -3.12
N ALA A 106 -14.01 16.97 -4.39
CA ALA A 106 -15.16 17.25 -5.26
C ALA A 106 -16.42 16.46 -4.88
N TYR A 107 -16.27 15.28 -4.27
CA TYR A 107 -17.39 14.45 -3.80
C TYR A 107 -17.80 14.77 -2.37
N LEU A 108 -16.92 15.43 -1.63
CA LEU A 108 -17.05 15.73 -0.21
C LEU A 108 -16.88 17.24 0.03
N PRO A 109 -17.77 18.08 -0.57
CA PRO A 109 -17.67 19.52 -0.41
C PRO A 109 -17.92 19.91 1.05
N GLY A 110 -17.01 20.69 1.61
CA GLY A 110 -17.11 21.16 3.00
C GLY A 110 -16.40 20.28 4.03
N CYS A 111 -15.83 19.13 3.63
CA CYS A 111 -14.96 18.35 4.49
C CYS A 111 -13.57 19.03 4.62
N ALA A 112 -13.08 19.10 5.86
CA ALA A 112 -11.76 19.57 6.21
C ALA A 112 -10.75 18.40 6.22
N GLU A 113 -9.48 18.70 6.41
CA GLU A 113 -8.42 17.68 6.49
C GLU A 113 -8.69 16.62 7.58
N CYS A 114 -9.23 17.04 8.73
CA CYS A 114 -9.59 16.12 9.81
C CYS A 114 -10.66 15.10 9.41
N ASP A 115 -11.64 15.50 8.58
CA ASP A 115 -12.67 14.60 8.08
C ASP A 115 -12.08 13.55 7.14
N PHE A 116 -11.13 13.94 6.28
CA PHE A 116 -10.38 13.00 5.43
C PHE A 116 -9.50 12.07 6.22
N TYR A 117 -8.89 12.54 7.33
CA TYR A 117 -8.13 11.67 8.23
C TYR A 117 -9.03 10.62 8.90
N GLU A 118 -10.21 10.99 9.37
CA GLU A 118 -11.18 10.05 9.94
C GLU A 118 -11.65 9.01 8.91
N MET A 119 -11.89 9.43 7.66
CA MET A 119 -12.23 8.49 6.57
C MET A 119 -11.06 7.56 6.23
N GLU A 120 -9.82 8.07 6.27
CA GLU A 120 -8.63 7.26 6.09
C GLU A 120 -8.51 6.17 7.16
N LEU A 121 -8.72 6.48 8.43
CA LEU A 121 -8.72 5.47 9.49
C LEU A 121 -9.70 4.32 9.19
N GLY A 122 -10.88 4.64 8.66
CA GLY A 122 -11.88 3.66 8.28
C GLY A 122 -11.45 2.82 7.06
N THR A 123 -11.00 3.48 5.99
CA THR A 123 -10.58 2.81 4.75
C THR A 123 -9.30 1.99 4.93
N ALA A 124 -8.34 2.48 5.72
CA ALA A 124 -7.14 1.74 6.12
C ALA A 124 -7.48 0.51 6.97
N GLY A 125 -8.43 0.64 7.90
CA GLY A 125 -8.93 -0.49 8.68
C GLY A 125 -9.54 -1.59 7.80
N MET A 126 -10.34 -1.21 6.81
CA MET A 126 -10.84 -2.14 5.79
C MET A 126 -9.70 -2.77 4.98
N MET A 127 -8.75 -1.95 4.50
CA MET A 127 -7.60 -2.41 3.73
C MET A 127 -6.81 -3.47 4.49
N ARG A 128 -6.44 -3.19 5.74
CA ARG A 128 -5.75 -4.14 6.61
C ARG A 128 -6.52 -5.45 6.78
N GLY A 129 -7.84 -5.38 6.98
CA GLY A 129 -8.70 -6.56 7.13
C GLY A 129 -8.69 -7.45 5.87
N TYR A 130 -8.74 -6.84 4.69
CA TYR A 130 -8.65 -7.55 3.41
C TYR A 130 -7.25 -8.11 3.12
N MET A 131 -6.19 -7.37 3.46
CA MET A 131 -4.80 -7.84 3.34
C MET A 131 -4.53 -9.08 4.20
N ALA A 132 -5.02 -9.09 5.43
CA ALA A 132 -4.82 -10.19 6.38
C ALA A 132 -5.49 -11.51 5.92
N ARG A 133 -6.50 -11.44 5.05
CA ARG A 133 -7.20 -12.62 4.55
C ARG A 133 -6.63 -13.07 3.20
N ARG A 134 -5.98 -14.24 3.17
CA ARG A 134 -5.51 -14.88 1.92
C ARG A 134 -6.68 -15.21 1.01
N CYS A 135 -6.47 -15.03 -0.30
CA CYS A 135 -7.41 -15.49 -1.32
C CYS A 135 -7.54 -17.02 -1.32
N ASP A 136 -8.71 -17.50 -1.69
CA ASP A 136 -9.05 -18.90 -1.87
C ASP A 136 -10.00 -19.05 -3.09
N PRO A 137 -10.39 -20.27 -3.51
CA PRO A 137 -11.28 -20.47 -4.67
C PRO A 137 -12.65 -19.76 -4.56
N TYR A 138 -13.12 -19.46 -3.34
CA TYR A 138 -14.40 -18.79 -3.09
C TYR A 138 -14.25 -17.29 -2.88
N PHE A 139 -13.05 -16.85 -2.49
CA PHE A 139 -12.69 -15.45 -2.27
C PHE A 139 -11.46 -15.10 -3.08
N THR A 140 -11.63 -14.96 -4.39
CA THR A 140 -10.57 -14.63 -5.35
C THR A 140 -10.07 -13.20 -5.19
N LEU A 141 -8.88 -12.88 -5.73
CA LEU A 141 -8.34 -11.52 -5.73
C LEU A 141 -9.28 -10.52 -6.40
N GLU A 142 -9.90 -10.91 -7.51
CA GLU A 142 -10.89 -10.06 -8.20
C GLU A 142 -12.06 -9.71 -7.27
N ARG A 143 -12.62 -10.70 -6.57
CA ARG A 143 -13.71 -10.49 -5.61
C ARG A 143 -13.27 -9.62 -4.44
N LYS A 144 -12.04 -9.82 -3.95
CA LYS A 144 -11.42 -9.03 -2.88
C LYS A 144 -11.33 -7.55 -3.30
N ILE A 145 -10.73 -7.26 -4.46
CA ILE A 145 -10.57 -5.92 -5.01
C ILE A 145 -11.94 -5.26 -5.23
N ARG A 146 -12.84 -5.94 -5.94
CA ARG A 146 -14.19 -5.42 -6.20
C ARG A 146 -14.93 -5.06 -4.91
N ARG A 147 -14.88 -5.91 -3.90
CA ARG A 147 -15.56 -5.68 -2.63
C ARG A 147 -14.95 -4.52 -1.86
N TYR A 148 -13.62 -4.46 -1.78
CA TYR A 148 -12.93 -3.35 -1.15
C TYR A 148 -13.28 -2.02 -1.82
N LEU A 149 -13.13 -1.92 -3.15
CA LEU A 149 -13.42 -0.71 -3.91
C LEU A 149 -14.88 -0.29 -3.79
N SER A 150 -15.82 -1.23 -3.86
CA SER A 150 -17.25 -0.94 -3.69
C SER A 150 -17.53 -0.29 -2.33
N MET A 151 -16.89 -0.75 -1.26
CA MET A 151 -17.10 -0.23 0.09
C MET A 151 -16.34 1.10 0.30
N SER A 152 -15.07 1.18 -0.06
CA SER A 152 -14.25 2.37 0.15
C SER A 152 -14.74 3.56 -0.67
N LEU A 153 -15.02 3.37 -1.97
CA LEU A 153 -15.56 4.41 -2.84
C LEU A 153 -16.97 4.85 -2.42
N SER A 154 -17.77 3.94 -1.82
CA SER A 154 -19.07 4.32 -1.24
C SER A 154 -18.90 5.18 0.00
N ALA A 155 -17.97 4.85 0.88
CA ALA A 155 -17.65 5.66 2.06
C ALA A 155 -17.16 7.07 1.67
N LEU A 156 -16.42 7.18 0.56
CA LEU A 156 -15.92 8.43 -0.02
C LEU A 156 -16.96 9.12 -0.94
N GLN A 157 -18.22 8.72 -0.89
CA GLN A 157 -19.37 9.31 -1.57
C GLN A 157 -19.26 9.37 -3.11
N VAL A 158 -18.45 8.53 -3.71
CA VAL A 158 -18.40 8.43 -5.19
C VAL A 158 -19.74 7.89 -5.71
N PRO A 159 -20.36 8.52 -6.73
CA PRO A 159 -21.63 8.08 -7.29
C PRO A 159 -21.62 6.62 -7.76
N ALA A 160 -22.73 5.91 -7.59
CA ALA A 160 -22.81 4.47 -7.89
C ALA A 160 -22.38 4.13 -9.33
N GLN A 161 -22.77 4.93 -10.31
CA GLN A 161 -22.41 4.73 -11.70
C GLN A 161 -20.88 4.85 -11.92
N GLU A 162 -20.25 5.86 -11.31
CA GLU A 162 -18.80 6.04 -11.42
C GLU A 162 -18.04 4.93 -10.68
N ARG A 163 -18.53 4.49 -9.52
CA ARG A 163 -17.93 3.35 -8.80
C ARG A 163 -17.85 2.09 -9.68
N GLU A 164 -18.95 1.77 -10.39
CA GLU A 164 -18.96 0.61 -11.30
C GLU A 164 -17.98 0.79 -12.47
N GLN A 165 -17.85 2.00 -13.01
CA GLN A 165 -16.89 2.32 -14.06
C GLN A 165 -15.45 2.16 -13.58
N VAL A 166 -15.13 2.67 -12.39
CA VAL A 166 -13.82 2.55 -11.75
C VAL A 166 -13.48 1.07 -11.48
N ILE A 167 -14.43 0.32 -10.93
CA ILE A 167 -14.24 -1.12 -10.65
C ILE A 167 -14.04 -1.91 -11.96
N ALA A 168 -14.80 -1.61 -13.00
CA ALA A 168 -14.64 -2.24 -14.31
C ALA A 168 -13.26 -1.92 -14.91
N PHE A 169 -12.81 -0.67 -14.82
CA PHE A 169 -11.48 -0.26 -15.28
C PHE A 169 -10.36 -1.06 -14.58
N VAL A 170 -10.44 -1.19 -13.26
CA VAL A 170 -9.44 -1.97 -12.48
C VAL A 170 -9.48 -3.44 -12.85
N ALA A 171 -10.64 -4.00 -13.15
CA ALA A 171 -10.81 -5.42 -13.53
C ALA A 171 -10.12 -5.77 -14.86
N GLU A 172 -9.90 -4.80 -15.75
CA GLU A 172 -9.16 -5.01 -17.01
C GLU A 172 -7.63 -5.08 -16.82
N ILE A 173 -7.13 -4.75 -15.63
CA ILE A 173 -5.70 -4.72 -15.33
C ILE A 173 -5.29 -6.03 -14.65
N ASP A 174 -4.27 -6.72 -15.18
CA ASP A 174 -3.65 -7.85 -14.48
C ASP A 174 -2.85 -7.33 -13.26
N MET A 175 -3.57 -7.18 -12.14
CA MET A 175 -3.00 -6.66 -10.90
C MET A 175 -1.90 -7.55 -10.33
N LEU A 176 -1.95 -8.88 -10.53
CA LEU A 176 -0.87 -9.77 -10.07
C LEU A 176 0.41 -9.55 -10.87
N ALA A 177 0.30 -9.39 -12.19
CA ALA A 177 1.46 -9.08 -13.04
C ALA A 177 2.07 -7.71 -12.67
N GLN A 178 1.24 -6.69 -12.41
CA GLN A 178 1.73 -5.39 -11.96
C GLN A 178 2.39 -5.48 -10.57
N ALA A 179 1.79 -6.22 -9.64
CA ALA A 179 2.35 -6.42 -8.30
C ALA A 179 3.74 -7.08 -8.36
N ARG A 180 3.93 -8.10 -9.21
CA ARG A 180 5.25 -8.73 -9.42
C ARG A 180 6.26 -7.72 -9.92
N LYS A 181 5.94 -6.94 -10.97
CA LYS A 181 6.85 -5.91 -11.51
C LYS A 181 7.27 -4.89 -10.45
N VAL A 182 6.35 -4.46 -9.60
CA VAL A 182 6.64 -3.49 -8.53
C VAL A 182 7.57 -4.11 -7.48
N VAL A 183 7.30 -5.33 -7.05
CA VAL A 183 8.14 -6.03 -6.06
C VAL A 183 9.53 -6.27 -6.63
N ASP A 184 9.65 -6.73 -7.88
CA ASP A 184 10.93 -6.94 -8.55
C ASP A 184 11.73 -5.63 -8.67
N ALA A 185 11.08 -4.52 -9.00
CA ALA A 185 11.71 -3.21 -9.07
C ALA A 185 12.19 -2.71 -7.68
N VAL A 186 11.42 -2.95 -6.62
CA VAL A 186 11.83 -2.65 -5.25
C VAL A 186 13.04 -3.48 -4.86
N LEU A 187 13.03 -4.79 -5.09
CA LEU A 187 14.14 -5.69 -4.78
C LEU A 187 15.41 -5.33 -5.56
N ALA A 188 15.28 -5.04 -6.85
CA ALA A 188 16.41 -4.61 -7.68
C ALA A 188 17.04 -3.31 -7.14
N SER A 189 16.23 -2.37 -6.67
CA SER A 189 16.73 -1.13 -6.11
C SER A 189 17.38 -1.28 -4.74
N LEU A 190 16.90 -2.21 -3.92
CA LEU A 190 17.53 -2.55 -2.65
C LEU A 190 18.91 -3.15 -2.87
N SER A 191 19.07 -4.05 -3.85
CA SER A 191 20.38 -4.65 -4.19
C SER A 191 21.39 -3.62 -4.68
N VAL A 192 20.97 -2.58 -5.41
CA VAL A 192 21.85 -1.48 -5.86
C VAL A 192 22.20 -0.53 -4.71
N GLN A 193 21.25 -0.22 -3.84
CA GLN A 193 21.43 0.74 -2.75
C GLN A 193 22.26 0.16 -1.58
N PHE A 194 22.26 -1.17 -1.44
CA PHE A 194 23.00 -1.92 -0.43
C PHE A 194 24.11 -2.78 -1.02
N ASP A 195 24.65 -2.43 -2.19
CA ASP A 195 25.87 -3.06 -2.71
C ASP A 195 27.06 -2.58 -1.88
N LEU A 196 27.15 -3.13 -0.66
CA LEU A 196 28.24 -2.92 0.30
C LEU A 196 29.46 -3.80 -0.03
N LYS A 197 29.68 -4.10 -1.30
CA LYS A 197 30.90 -4.71 -1.81
C LYS A 197 31.88 -3.61 -2.16
N GLY A 198 32.55 -3.11 -1.14
CA GLY A 198 33.73 -2.31 -1.16
C GLY A 198 34.68 -2.83 -0.12
#